data_6f220e07321fbc6215bbf281cf178470
#
_entry.id   6f220e07321fbc6215bbf281cf178470
#
_cell.length_a   1.000
_cell.length_b   1.000
_cell.length_c   1.000
_cell.angle_alpha   90.00
_cell.angle_beta   90.00
_cell.angle_gamma   90.00
#
_symmetry.space_group_name_H-M   'P 1'
#
loop_
_entity.id
_entity.type
_entity.pdbx_description
1 polymer ?
#
loop_
_entity_poly.entity_id
_entity_poly.type
_entity_poly.pdbx_seq_one_letter_code
_entity_poly.pdbx_strand_id
1 'polypeptide(L)'
;MEELNHSLFLAINASAGASMPMRALAVFLAQWVVLSVPLLLVVFWVFGERRQRMIVLLAGLSIVLALVCNLLVRELWFHPRPFMIGLGQNFLAHAPGASFPSDHASGMFVMAFALILASLRK
;
A
#
# COMPACT_ATOMS: atom_id res chain seq x y z
N MET A 1 15.52 17.50 6.51
CA MET A 1 14.33 16.64 6.37
C MET A 1 14.68 15.14 6.39
N GLU A 2 15.79 14.71 5.80
CA GLU A 2 16.24 13.31 5.85
C GLU A 2 16.46 12.79 7.27
N GLU A 3 17.11 13.57 8.15
CA GLU A 3 17.35 13.17 9.54
C GLU A 3 16.04 12.94 10.31
N LEU A 4 15.04 13.78 10.09
CA LEU A 4 13.72 13.59 10.70
C LEU A 4 13.04 12.32 10.16
N ASN A 5 13.14 12.08 8.85
CA ASN A 5 12.62 10.87 8.24
C ASN A 5 13.28 9.61 8.80
N HIS A 6 14.62 9.61 8.94
CA HIS A 6 15.37 8.50 9.53
C HIS A 6 15.00 8.27 11.00
N SER A 7 14.88 9.33 11.80
CA SER A 7 14.53 9.21 13.22
C SER A 7 13.12 8.67 13.42
N LEU A 8 12.15 9.16 12.64
CA LEU A 8 10.78 8.65 12.67
C LEU A 8 10.71 7.20 12.20
N PHE A 9 11.43 6.85 11.13
CA PHE A 9 11.49 5.48 10.64
C PHE A 9 12.04 4.54 11.74
N LEU A 10 13.16 4.88 12.37
CA LEU A 10 13.75 4.06 13.42
C LEU A 10 12.87 3.96 14.67
N ALA A 11 12.08 4.99 14.98
CA ALA A 11 11.14 4.96 16.09
C ALA A 11 9.97 3.97 15.89
N ILE A 12 9.55 3.76 14.63
CA ILE A 12 8.46 2.84 14.29
C ILE A 12 8.97 1.47 13.81
N ASN A 13 10.19 1.38 13.32
CA ASN A 13 10.74 0.13 12.81
C ASN A 13 10.91 -0.89 13.94
N ALA A 14 10.43 -2.11 13.71
CA ALA A 14 10.54 -3.17 14.69
C ALA A 14 12.02 -3.49 14.97
N SER A 15 12.36 -3.63 16.26
CA SER A 15 13.71 -4.02 16.68
C SER A 15 14.09 -5.44 16.21
N ALA A 16 15.37 -5.70 16.07
CA ALA A 16 15.89 -7.06 15.79
C ALA A 16 15.42 -8.10 16.81
N GLY A 17 15.13 -7.66 18.05
CA GLY A 17 14.61 -8.49 19.14
C GLY A 17 13.09 -8.66 19.18
N ALA A 18 12.36 -8.17 18.17
CA ALA A 18 10.89 -8.34 18.12
C ALA A 18 10.49 -9.82 18.22
N SER A 19 9.48 -10.11 19.04
CA SER A 19 9.01 -11.48 19.25
C SER A 19 8.49 -12.12 17.96
N MET A 20 8.57 -13.44 17.86
CA MET A 20 8.07 -14.19 16.69
C MET A 20 6.60 -13.89 16.37
N PRO A 21 5.67 -13.83 17.35
CA PRO A 21 4.28 -13.49 17.05
C PRO A 21 4.12 -12.08 16.47
N MET A 22 4.87 -11.11 16.99
CA MET A 22 4.81 -9.74 16.48
C MET A 22 5.34 -9.63 15.05
N ARG A 23 6.43 -10.34 14.73
CA ARG A 23 6.95 -10.43 13.36
C ARG A 23 5.95 -11.09 12.42
N ALA A 24 5.36 -12.22 12.84
CA ALA A 24 4.35 -12.94 12.05
C ALA A 24 3.13 -12.06 11.78
N LEU A 25 2.65 -11.33 12.78
CA LEU A 25 1.53 -10.38 12.62
C LEU A 25 1.90 -9.25 11.65
N ALA A 26 3.07 -8.63 11.80
CA ALA A 26 3.52 -7.56 10.91
C ALA A 26 3.63 -8.04 9.45
N VAL A 27 4.22 -9.22 9.22
CA VAL A 27 4.33 -9.85 7.90
C VAL A 27 2.94 -10.16 7.34
N PHE A 28 2.06 -10.74 8.14
CA PHE A 28 0.69 -11.02 7.74
C PHE A 28 -0.05 -9.74 7.30
N LEU A 29 -0.01 -8.69 8.11
CA LEU A 29 -0.65 -7.41 7.79
C LEU A 29 -0.06 -6.79 6.51
N ALA A 30 1.25 -6.85 6.34
CA ALA A 30 1.93 -6.25 5.19
C ALA A 30 1.67 -6.99 3.87
N GLN A 31 1.48 -8.32 3.90
CA GLN A 31 1.32 -9.14 2.69
C GLN A 31 -0.12 -9.47 2.35
N TRP A 32 -0.94 -9.77 3.36
CA TRP A 32 -2.26 -10.36 3.13
C TRP A 32 -3.41 -9.34 3.17
N VAL A 33 -3.30 -8.30 4.00
CA VAL A 33 -4.38 -7.31 4.11
C VAL A 33 -4.59 -6.57 2.79
N VAL A 34 -3.54 -6.31 2.02
CA VAL A 34 -3.65 -5.66 0.71
C VAL A 34 -4.48 -6.49 -0.29
N LEU A 35 -4.50 -7.82 -0.15
CA LEU A 35 -5.32 -8.70 -1.00
C LEU A 35 -6.83 -8.51 -0.77
N SER A 36 -7.23 -7.87 0.33
CA SER A 36 -8.63 -7.50 0.55
C SER A 36 -9.15 -6.55 -0.53
N VAL A 37 -8.29 -5.71 -1.12
CA VAL A 37 -8.67 -4.75 -2.16
C VAL A 37 -9.20 -5.46 -3.42
N PRO A 38 -8.42 -6.32 -4.11
CA PRO A 38 -8.93 -7.03 -5.27
C PRO A 38 -10.07 -7.98 -4.90
N LEU A 39 -10.06 -8.59 -3.73
CA LEU A 39 -11.16 -9.44 -3.26
C LEU A 39 -12.48 -8.65 -3.17
N LEU A 40 -12.47 -7.47 -2.56
CA LEU A 40 -13.64 -6.60 -2.47
C LEU A 40 -14.14 -6.15 -3.85
N LEU A 41 -13.21 -5.82 -4.77
CA LEU A 41 -13.58 -5.47 -6.15
C LEU A 41 -14.32 -6.63 -6.82
N VAL A 42 -13.82 -7.86 -6.67
CA VAL A 42 -14.46 -9.07 -7.23
C VAL A 42 -15.83 -9.30 -6.59
N VAL A 43 -15.94 -9.25 -5.26
CA VAL A 43 -17.21 -9.46 -4.54
C VAL A 43 -18.26 -8.45 -4.99
N PHE A 44 -17.93 -7.16 -5.03
CA PHE A 44 -18.87 -6.13 -5.47
C PHE A 44 -19.19 -6.21 -6.98
N TRP A 45 -18.28 -6.73 -7.78
CA TRP A 45 -18.55 -6.97 -9.19
C TRP A 45 -19.54 -8.12 -9.41
N VAL A 46 -19.35 -9.23 -8.72
CA VAL A 46 -20.16 -10.45 -8.89
C VAL A 46 -21.53 -10.28 -8.27
N PHE A 47 -21.58 -9.84 -7.01
CA PHE A 47 -22.79 -9.81 -6.19
C PHE A 47 -23.43 -8.43 -6.10
N GLY A 48 -22.76 -7.38 -6.56
CA GLY A 48 -23.20 -6.01 -6.43
C GLY A 48 -24.26 -5.62 -7.48
N GLU A 49 -25.03 -4.59 -7.15
CA GLU A 49 -25.96 -3.93 -8.04
C GLU A 49 -25.22 -3.11 -9.11
N ARG A 50 -25.95 -2.63 -10.13
CA ARG A 50 -25.40 -1.82 -11.24
C ARG A 50 -24.53 -0.65 -10.73
N ARG A 51 -24.99 0.04 -9.69
CA ARG A 51 -24.25 1.17 -9.08
C ARG A 51 -22.92 0.71 -8.48
N GLN A 52 -22.93 -0.39 -7.74
CA GLN A 52 -21.72 -0.95 -7.11
C GLN A 52 -20.71 -1.41 -8.17
N ARG A 53 -21.16 -2.05 -9.24
CA ARG A 53 -20.30 -2.42 -10.38
C ARG A 53 -19.66 -1.21 -11.04
N MET A 54 -20.39 -0.10 -11.20
CA MET A 54 -19.82 1.14 -11.73
C MET A 54 -18.73 1.70 -10.80
N ILE A 55 -18.95 1.66 -9.48
CA ILE A 55 -17.97 2.09 -8.50
C ILE A 55 -16.70 1.22 -8.58
N VAL A 56 -16.86 -0.10 -8.72
CA VAL A 56 -15.74 -1.06 -8.89
C VAL A 56 -14.93 -0.73 -10.13
N LEU A 57 -15.56 -0.45 -11.26
CA LEU A 57 -14.87 -0.06 -12.49
C LEU A 57 -14.07 1.22 -12.31
N LEU A 58 -14.68 2.25 -11.72
CA LEU A 58 -14.03 3.53 -11.46
C LEU A 58 -12.87 3.37 -10.47
N ALA A 59 -13.06 2.61 -9.39
CA ALA A 59 -12.01 2.31 -8.42
C ALA A 59 -10.85 1.54 -9.07
N GLY A 60 -11.15 0.49 -9.83
CA GLY A 60 -10.15 -0.29 -10.56
C GLY A 60 -9.34 0.56 -11.54
N LEU A 61 -10.01 1.39 -12.35
CA LEU A 61 -9.34 2.32 -13.25
C LEU A 61 -8.47 3.33 -12.50
N SER A 62 -8.97 3.86 -11.37
CA SER A 62 -8.21 4.80 -10.53
C SER A 62 -6.99 4.15 -9.89
N ILE A 63 -7.08 2.88 -9.48
CA ILE A 63 -5.93 2.11 -8.99
C ILE A 63 -4.88 1.95 -10.09
N VAL A 64 -5.28 1.54 -11.29
CA VAL A 64 -4.35 1.42 -12.42
C VAL A 64 -3.66 2.75 -12.71
N LEU A 65 -4.42 3.85 -12.76
CA LEU A 65 -3.86 5.18 -12.96
C LEU A 65 -2.88 5.58 -11.85
N ALA A 66 -3.21 5.31 -10.59
CA ALA A 66 -2.32 5.57 -9.46
C ALA A 66 -1.01 4.77 -9.56
N LEU A 67 -1.07 3.50 -9.97
CA LEU A 67 0.12 2.67 -10.17
C LEU A 67 1.00 3.20 -11.32
N VAL A 68 0.39 3.65 -12.42
CA VAL A 68 1.13 4.31 -13.52
C VAL A 68 1.80 5.60 -13.02
N CYS A 69 1.09 6.44 -12.26
CA CYS A 69 1.69 7.62 -11.63
C CYS A 69 2.85 7.26 -10.69
N ASN A 70 2.70 6.19 -9.90
CA ASN A 70 3.77 5.71 -9.03
C ASN A 70 5.02 5.32 -9.83
N LEU A 71 4.86 4.62 -10.96
CA LEU A 71 6.00 4.28 -11.84
C LEU A 71 6.71 5.53 -12.34
N LEU A 72 5.96 6.52 -12.83
CA LEU A 72 6.52 7.78 -13.31
C LEU A 72 7.27 8.54 -12.20
N VAL A 73 6.69 8.61 -11.00
CA VAL A 73 7.35 9.27 -9.86
C VAL A 73 8.65 8.55 -9.48
N ARG A 74 8.69 7.21 -9.50
CA ARG A 74 9.89 6.43 -9.21
C ARG A 74 11.01 6.68 -10.22
N GLU A 75 10.69 6.82 -11.49
CA GLU A 75 11.66 7.14 -12.54
C GLU A 75 12.21 8.56 -12.41
N LEU A 76 11.35 9.51 -12.03
CA LEU A 76 11.75 10.92 -11.90
C LEU A 76 12.44 11.23 -10.56
N TRP A 77 12.09 10.49 -9.51
CA TRP A 77 12.58 10.70 -8.15
C TRP A 77 12.80 9.39 -7.43
N PHE A 78 13.94 8.78 -7.68
CA PHE A 78 14.32 7.54 -7.03
C PHE A 78 14.70 7.81 -5.56
N HIS A 79 13.97 7.18 -4.64
CA HIS A 79 14.25 7.23 -3.21
C HIS A 79 14.54 5.80 -2.69
N PRO A 80 15.77 5.46 -2.31
CA PRO A 80 16.12 4.09 -1.96
C PRO A 80 15.35 3.61 -0.72
N ARG A 81 15.09 2.31 -0.67
CA ARG A 81 14.47 1.70 0.53
C ARG A 81 15.43 1.73 1.71
N PRO A 82 14.93 1.90 2.96
CA PRO A 82 15.77 2.00 4.16
C PRO A 82 16.81 0.88 4.29
N PHE A 83 16.45 -0.36 3.99
CA PHE A 83 17.37 -1.49 4.05
C PHE A 83 18.53 -1.41 3.03
N MET A 84 18.36 -0.69 1.93
CA MET A 84 19.41 -0.49 0.92
C MET A 84 20.52 0.46 1.42
N ILE A 85 20.19 1.32 2.37
CA ILE A 85 21.11 2.26 3.01
C ILE A 85 21.48 1.82 4.44
N GLY A 86 21.23 0.56 4.78
CA GLY A 86 21.58 0.00 6.09
C GLY A 86 20.71 0.46 7.26
N LEU A 87 19.54 1.05 7.00
CA LEU A 87 18.61 1.51 8.03
C LEU A 87 17.57 0.46 8.37
N GLY A 88 17.47 0.18 9.68
CA GLY A 88 16.42 -0.67 10.27
C GLY A 88 16.51 -2.15 9.92
N GLN A 89 15.46 -2.90 10.24
CA GLN A 89 15.33 -4.33 9.98
C GLN A 89 14.34 -4.60 8.86
N ASN A 90 14.71 -5.52 7.98
CA ASN A 90 13.82 -5.98 6.92
C ASN A 90 13.41 -7.44 7.18
N PHE A 91 12.15 -7.67 7.51
CA PHE A 91 11.58 -9.00 7.74
C PHE A 91 10.90 -9.60 6.51
N LEU A 92 10.78 -8.82 5.44
CA LEU A 92 10.21 -9.25 4.17
C LEU A 92 11.29 -9.28 3.10
N ALA A 93 11.34 -10.36 2.32
CA ALA A 93 12.22 -10.44 1.16
C ALA A 93 11.70 -9.50 0.05
N HIS A 94 12.11 -8.23 0.12
CA HIS A 94 11.82 -7.25 -0.93
C HIS A 94 13.03 -7.09 -1.85
N ALA A 95 12.76 -7.01 -3.15
CA ALA A 95 13.78 -6.62 -4.10
C ALA A 95 14.22 -5.17 -3.85
N PRO A 96 15.51 -4.85 -4.13
CA PRO A 96 15.98 -3.47 -4.15
C PRO A 96 15.11 -2.61 -5.07
N GLY A 97 14.81 -1.38 -4.66
CA GLY A 97 13.95 -0.50 -5.45
C GLY A 97 13.59 0.78 -4.70
N ALA A 98 12.74 1.60 -5.32
CA ALA A 98 12.25 2.82 -4.69
C ALA A 98 11.33 2.51 -3.51
N SER A 99 11.47 3.31 -2.43
CA SER A 99 10.61 3.25 -1.25
C SER A 99 9.30 4.02 -1.45
N PHE A 100 9.31 5.02 -2.32
CA PHE A 100 8.20 5.93 -2.56
C PHE A 100 7.95 6.09 -4.07
N PRO A 101 6.69 6.24 -4.50
CA PRO A 101 5.45 5.97 -3.76
C PRO A 101 5.21 4.46 -3.50
N SER A 102 4.40 4.14 -2.48
CA SER A 102 4.02 2.76 -2.17
C SER A 102 2.77 2.33 -2.93
N ASP A 103 2.88 1.29 -3.75
CA ASP A 103 1.76 0.74 -4.53
C ASP A 103 0.63 0.23 -3.62
N HIS A 104 0.99 -0.42 -2.51
CA HIS A 104 0.04 -0.91 -1.52
C HIS A 104 -0.75 0.24 -0.90
N ALA A 105 -0.06 1.29 -0.45
CA ALA A 105 -0.70 2.47 0.11
C ALA A 105 -1.59 3.16 -0.93
N SER A 106 -1.09 3.39 -2.14
CA SER A 106 -1.86 4.01 -3.22
C SER A 106 -3.14 3.24 -3.53
N GLY A 107 -3.07 1.91 -3.69
CA GLY A 107 -4.23 1.06 -3.94
C GLY A 107 -5.27 1.11 -2.82
N MET A 108 -4.82 1.03 -1.56
CA MET A 108 -5.72 1.09 -0.40
C MET A 108 -6.39 2.45 -0.25
N PHE A 109 -5.65 3.55 -0.43
CA PHE A 109 -6.23 4.90 -0.37
C PHE A 109 -7.23 5.14 -1.50
N VAL A 110 -6.91 4.76 -2.73
CA VAL A 110 -7.85 4.87 -3.86
C VAL A 110 -9.14 4.11 -3.58
N MET A 111 -9.03 2.87 -3.07
CA MET A 111 -10.21 2.08 -2.71
C MET A 111 -11.03 2.74 -1.60
N ALA A 112 -10.39 3.22 -0.54
CA ALA A 112 -11.05 3.91 0.57
C ALA A 112 -11.80 5.16 0.09
N PHE A 113 -11.16 6.01 -0.72
CA PHE A 113 -11.79 7.20 -1.27
C PHE A 113 -12.94 6.87 -2.24
N ALA A 114 -12.79 5.83 -3.07
CA ALA A 114 -13.88 5.39 -3.95
C ALA A 114 -15.13 4.98 -3.15
N LEU A 115 -14.94 4.23 -2.05
CA LEU A 115 -16.04 3.81 -1.18
C LEU A 115 -16.67 5.00 -0.43
N ILE A 116 -15.88 5.95 0.06
CA ILE A 116 -16.37 7.17 0.71
C ILE A 116 -17.20 7.99 -0.27
N LEU A 117 -16.68 8.29 -1.46
CA LEU A 117 -17.40 9.05 -2.48
C LEU A 117 -18.69 8.36 -2.94
N ALA A 118 -18.67 7.03 -3.00
CA ALA A 118 -19.86 6.24 -3.31
C ALA A 118 -20.91 6.34 -2.22
N SER A 119 -20.52 6.42 -0.95
CA SER A 119 -21.45 6.54 0.17
C SER A 119 -22.12 7.92 0.26
N LEU A 120 -21.40 8.98 -0.17
CA LEU A 120 -21.90 10.35 -0.16
C LEU A 120 -22.90 10.68 -1.27
N ARG A 121 -22.94 9.86 -2.34
CA ARG A 121 -23.85 10.01 -3.46
C ARG A 121 -25.11 9.13 -3.28
N LYS A 122 -25.86 9.38 -2.23
CA LYS A 122 -27.18 8.74 -2.02
C LYS A 122 -28.26 9.45 -2.83
#